data_aa2c440a1e73c2a2fc168ac178ccebcd
#
_entry.id   aa2c440a1e73c2a2fc168ac178ccebcd
#
_cell.length_a   1.000
_cell.length_b   1.000
_cell.length_c   1.000
_cell.angle_alpha   90.00
_cell.angle_beta   90.00
_cell.angle_gamma   90.00
#
_symmetry.space_group_name_H-M   'P 1'
#
loop_
_entity.id
_entity.type
_entity.pdbx_description
1 polymer ?
#
loop_
_entity_poly.entity_id
_entity_poly.type
_entity_poly.pdbx_seq_one_letter_code
_entity_poly.pdbx_strand_id
1 'polypeptide(L)'
;MKRPVKVMMLVAGLLIVAAPYGRAFPFGDNSKASDPAAAKVSEEKGDLARAHNSYAVAAAHYQAALRADRQNPNLYNKLGIVQLQLRERGSARKNFEQALKYAPQNVSAINNLGAVALLSKKYKPALGYFKQALALDESAAATHVNLAEAWLGLGETDRAMTEYARALELDADVFTNEQGGSLVQLSTPEQRARINYLIAKSYMKRGNIDGALDYLNRAKELHYRDLVKVYSDQDFAPLWKDPRLAKIVKL
;
A
#
# COMPACT_ATOMS: atom_id res chain seq x y z
N MET A 1 10.28 40.71 13.02
CA MET A 1 11.39 39.73 13.00
C MET A 1 10.93 38.49 13.83
N LYS A 2 10.47 37.44 13.20
CA LYS A 2 10.10 36.16 13.85
C LYS A 2 11.17 35.13 13.51
N ARG A 3 11.82 34.58 14.54
CA ARG A 3 12.90 33.59 14.43
C ARG A 3 12.34 32.24 13.98
N PRO A 4 13.02 31.47 13.13
CA PRO A 4 12.58 30.12 12.80
C PRO A 4 12.87 29.14 13.94
N VAL A 5 11.88 28.32 14.28
CA VAL A 5 12.00 27.20 15.23
C VAL A 5 12.80 26.10 14.53
N LYS A 6 14.02 25.85 14.99
CA LYS A 6 14.82 24.70 14.60
C LYS A 6 14.23 23.46 15.30
N VAL A 7 13.61 22.57 14.52
CA VAL A 7 13.28 21.22 14.99
C VAL A 7 14.58 20.42 15.03
N MET A 8 15.05 20.18 16.23
CA MET A 8 16.22 19.36 16.52
C MET A 8 15.79 17.89 16.44
N MET A 9 16.16 17.20 15.36
CA MET A 9 16.05 15.74 15.29
C MET A 9 17.03 15.14 16.27
N LEU A 10 16.49 14.55 17.35
CA LEU A 10 17.25 13.70 18.25
C LEU A 10 17.47 12.35 17.55
N VAL A 11 18.65 12.17 16.97
CA VAL A 11 19.11 10.85 16.54
C VAL A 11 19.57 10.10 17.79
N ALA A 12 18.70 9.30 18.36
CA ALA A 12 19.08 8.34 19.36
C ALA A 12 19.95 7.26 18.71
N GLY A 13 21.26 7.39 18.88
CA GLY A 13 22.22 6.38 18.47
C GLY A 13 22.03 5.11 19.30
N LEU A 14 21.40 4.11 18.71
CA LEU A 14 21.38 2.77 19.27
C LEU A 14 22.72 2.10 18.91
N LEU A 15 23.58 1.95 19.91
CA LEU A 15 24.78 1.11 19.82
C LEU A 15 24.33 -0.34 19.56
N ILE A 16 24.45 -0.78 18.31
CA ILE A 16 24.33 -2.19 17.96
C ILE A 16 25.61 -2.87 18.42
N VAL A 17 25.56 -3.50 19.58
CA VAL A 17 26.56 -4.48 19.97
C VAL A 17 26.40 -5.67 19.04
N ALA A 18 27.32 -5.81 18.10
CA ALA A 18 27.42 -6.98 17.23
C ALA A 18 27.83 -8.18 18.09
N ALA A 19 26.85 -8.99 18.48
CA ALA A 19 27.14 -10.32 19.00
C ALA A 19 27.61 -11.21 17.86
N PRO A 20 28.64 -12.03 18.03
CA PRO A 20 29.13 -12.92 16.97
C PRO A 20 28.14 -14.06 16.78
N TYR A 21 27.31 -13.97 15.74
CA TYR A 21 26.43 -15.06 15.31
C TYR A 21 27.25 -16.11 14.56
N GLY A 22 27.97 -16.89 15.34
CA GLY A 22 28.61 -18.13 14.90
C GLY A 22 28.09 -19.30 15.71
N ARG A 23 26.83 -19.66 15.60
CA ARG A 23 26.30 -21.00 15.92
C ARG A 23 25.29 -21.37 14.84
N ALA A 24 25.69 -22.29 13.96
CA ALA A 24 24.77 -23.07 13.18
C ALA A 24 23.77 -23.72 14.16
N PHE A 25 22.52 -23.30 14.15
CA PHE A 25 21.49 -24.04 14.86
C PHE A 25 21.37 -25.40 14.20
N PRO A 26 21.42 -26.49 14.96
CA PRO A 26 21.19 -27.82 14.40
C PRO A 26 19.81 -27.80 13.74
N PHE A 27 19.74 -28.25 12.50
CA PHE A 27 18.47 -28.50 11.83
C PHE A 27 17.66 -29.44 12.74
N GLY A 28 16.71 -28.85 13.49
CA GLY A 28 15.87 -29.59 14.40
C GLY A 28 15.04 -30.61 13.61
N ASP A 29 14.95 -31.75 14.18
CA ASP A 29 14.16 -32.90 13.78
C ASP A 29 12.84 -32.49 13.05
N ASN A 30 12.75 -32.90 11.79
CA ASN A 30 11.61 -32.59 10.89
C ASN A 30 10.34 -33.38 11.24
N SER A 31 10.34 -34.14 12.35
CA SER A 31 9.30 -35.08 12.73
C SER A 31 8.23 -34.54 13.69
N LYS A 32 8.33 -33.28 14.16
CA LYS A 32 7.27 -32.73 15.00
C LYS A 32 6.02 -32.46 14.16
N ALA A 33 4.95 -33.14 14.52
CA ALA A 33 3.62 -32.89 13.97
C ALA A 33 3.26 -31.39 14.06
N SER A 34 2.52 -30.91 13.06
CA SER A 34 1.97 -29.55 13.09
C SER A 34 1.14 -29.36 14.38
N ASP A 35 1.32 -28.23 15.06
CA ASP A 35 0.53 -27.80 16.21
C ASP A 35 -0.24 -26.51 15.84
N PRO A 36 -1.42 -26.62 15.21
CA PRO A 36 -2.20 -25.47 14.78
C PRO A 36 -2.62 -24.56 15.94
N ALA A 37 -2.81 -25.12 17.15
CA ALA A 37 -3.21 -24.32 18.31
C ALA A 37 -2.05 -23.42 18.77
N ALA A 38 -0.84 -23.95 18.89
CA ALA A 38 0.35 -23.16 19.20
C ALA A 38 0.67 -22.16 18.09
N ALA A 39 0.45 -22.53 16.81
CA ALA A 39 0.60 -21.64 15.69
C ALA A 39 -0.34 -20.45 15.80
N LYS A 40 -1.64 -20.70 16.07
CA LYS A 40 -2.67 -19.65 16.21
C LYS A 40 -2.36 -18.67 17.34
N VAL A 41 -1.98 -19.14 18.51
CA VAL A 41 -1.59 -18.27 19.64
C VAL A 41 -0.41 -17.36 19.26
N SER A 42 0.57 -17.90 18.54
CA SER A 42 1.72 -17.12 18.09
C SER A 42 1.33 -16.13 16.99
N GLU A 43 0.43 -16.52 16.08
CA GLU A 43 -0.11 -15.65 15.03
C GLU A 43 -0.85 -14.44 15.62
N GLU A 44 -1.75 -14.65 16.58
CA GLU A 44 -2.51 -13.60 17.26
C GLU A 44 -1.58 -12.58 17.95
N LYS A 45 -0.51 -13.05 18.61
CA LYS A 45 0.51 -12.17 19.19
C LYS A 45 1.25 -11.37 18.09
N GLY A 46 1.51 -11.98 16.96
CA GLY A 46 2.09 -11.32 15.80
C GLY A 46 1.17 -10.24 15.22
N ASP A 47 -0.12 -10.54 15.10
CA ASP A 47 -1.12 -9.59 14.61
C ASP A 47 -1.25 -8.39 15.55
N LEU A 48 -1.27 -8.62 16.88
CA LEU A 48 -1.29 -7.57 17.87
C LEU A 48 -0.03 -6.68 17.79
N ALA A 49 1.15 -7.29 17.72
CA ALA A 49 2.41 -6.55 17.58
C ALA A 49 2.44 -5.72 16.28
N ARG A 50 1.92 -6.28 15.18
CA ARG A 50 1.80 -5.56 13.91
C ARG A 50 0.85 -4.37 14.01
N ALA A 51 -0.30 -4.52 14.68
CA ALA A 51 -1.25 -3.42 14.91
C ALA A 51 -0.61 -2.26 15.72
N HIS A 52 0.36 -2.57 16.57
CA HIS A 52 1.15 -1.58 17.31
C HIS A 52 2.43 -1.14 16.57
N ASN A 53 2.56 -1.42 15.28
CA ASN A 53 3.74 -1.11 14.46
C ASN A 53 5.07 -1.71 14.99
N SER A 54 4.99 -2.70 15.91
CA SER A 54 6.14 -3.41 16.47
C SER A 54 6.59 -4.53 15.53
N TYR A 55 7.01 -4.17 14.31
CA TYR A 55 7.22 -5.11 13.20
C TYR A 55 8.27 -6.19 13.49
N ALA A 56 9.35 -5.87 14.21
CA ALA A 56 10.36 -6.88 14.58
C ALA A 56 9.79 -7.93 15.53
N VAL A 57 8.95 -7.51 16.49
CA VAL A 57 8.23 -8.41 17.42
C VAL A 57 7.22 -9.26 16.67
N ALA A 58 6.46 -8.64 15.76
CA ALA A 58 5.51 -9.34 14.89
C ALA A 58 6.20 -10.42 14.05
N ALA A 59 7.35 -10.10 13.44
CA ALA A 59 8.14 -11.07 12.67
C ALA A 59 8.59 -12.27 13.52
N ALA A 60 9.06 -12.05 14.76
CA ALA A 60 9.45 -13.11 15.67
C ALA A 60 8.27 -14.03 16.01
N HIS A 61 7.07 -13.46 16.24
CA HIS A 61 5.87 -14.23 16.51
C HIS A 61 5.38 -15.03 15.29
N TYR A 62 5.38 -14.45 14.07
CA TYR A 62 5.03 -15.20 12.87
C TYR A 62 6.04 -16.32 12.56
N GLN A 63 7.33 -16.10 12.84
CA GLN A 63 8.33 -17.16 12.75
C GLN A 63 8.08 -18.26 13.78
N ALA A 64 7.64 -17.93 14.99
CA ALA A 64 7.24 -18.91 16.00
C ALA A 64 6.02 -19.70 15.54
N ALA A 65 5.00 -19.05 14.96
CA ALA A 65 3.85 -19.69 14.38
C ALA A 65 4.24 -20.66 13.24
N LEU A 66 5.16 -20.24 12.36
CA LEU A 66 5.68 -21.08 11.27
C LEU A 66 6.51 -22.27 11.74
N ARG A 67 7.09 -22.25 12.95
CA ARG A 67 7.73 -23.45 13.54
C ARG A 67 6.70 -24.50 13.93
N ALA A 68 5.49 -24.06 14.33
CA ALA A 68 4.39 -24.94 14.71
C ALA A 68 3.55 -25.38 13.49
N ASP A 69 3.37 -24.49 12.49
CA ASP A 69 2.65 -24.77 11.24
C ASP A 69 3.47 -24.33 10.03
N ARG A 70 4.33 -25.22 9.55
CA ARG A 70 5.36 -24.93 8.53
C ARG A 70 4.82 -24.74 7.11
N GLN A 71 3.59 -25.15 6.85
CA GLN A 71 3.00 -25.13 5.50
C GLN A 71 1.90 -24.08 5.34
N ASN A 72 1.71 -23.22 6.32
CA ASN A 72 0.64 -22.23 6.32
C ASN A 72 1.01 -21.02 5.41
N PRO A 73 0.35 -20.87 4.26
CA PRO A 73 0.65 -19.80 3.32
C PRO A 73 0.34 -18.42 3.88
N ASN A 74 -0.66 -18.31 4.78
CA ASN A 74 -1.04 -17.02 5.36
C ASN A 74 0.02 -16.52 6.32
N LEU A 75 0.66 -17.39 7.10
CA LEU A 75 1.76 -17.02 7.99
C LEU A 75 2.98 -16.54 7.20
N TYR A 76 3.33 -17.19 6.09
CA TYR A 76 4.37 -16.71 5.19
C TYR A 76 4.02 -15.34 4.61
N ASN A 77 2.78 -15.13 4.17
CA ASN A 77 2.35 -13.83 3.66
C ASN A 77 2.42 -12.74 4.75
N LYS A 78 1.94 -13.00 5.96
CA LYS A 78 2.01 -12.07 7.10
C LYS A 78 3.46 -11.73 7.46
N LEU A 79 4.35 -12.73 7.50
CA LEU A 79 5.78 -12.51 7.75
C LEU A 79 6.41 -11.66 6.65
N GLY A 80 6.11 -11.93 5.40
CA GLY A 80 6.58 -11.12 4.27
C GLY A 80 6.14 -9.66 4.36
N ILE A 81 4.89 -9.40 4.76
CA ILE A 81 4.36 -8.03 4.95
C ILE A 81 5.18 -7.28 6.01
N VAL A 82 5.39 -7.84 7.20
CA VAL A 82 6.16 -7.15 8.25
C VAL A 82 7.61 -6.97 7.87
N GLN A 83 8.19 -7.87 7.08
CA GLN A 83 9.54 -7.71 6.54
C GLN A 83 9.64 -6.58 5.50
N LEU A 84 8.58 -6.31 4.73
CA LEU A 84 8.54 -5.10 3.89
C LEU A 84 8.57 -3.84 4.74
N GLN A 85 7.86 -3.79 5.86
CA GLN A 85 7.90 -2.65 6.79
C GLN A 85 9.30 -2.47 7.40
N LEU A 86 10.00 -3.56 7.67
CA LEU A 86 11.40 -3.57 8.11
C LEU A 86 12.40 -3.28 6.98
N ARG A 87 11.95 -3.03 5.75
CA ARG A 87 12.75 -2.84 4.53
C ARG A 87 13.58 -4.06 4.11
N GLU A 88 13.25 -5.22 4.63
CA GLU A 88 13.89 -6.51 4.33
C GLU A 88 13.30 -7.14 3.04
N ARG A 89 13.40 -6.45 1.90
CA ARG A 89 12.73 -6.83 0.65
C ARG A 89 13.10 -8.25 0.17
N GLY A 90 14.35 -8.67 0.39
CA GLY A 90 14.83 -10.01 0.00
C GLY A 90 14.16 -11.13 0.81
N SER A 91 14.02 -10.94 2.13
CA SER A 91 13.34 -11.88 3.02
C SER A 91 11.83 -11.90 2.74
N ALA A 92 11.22 -10.72 2.56
CA ALA A 92 9.81 -10.59 2.20
C ALA A 92 9.49 -11.36 0.92
N ARG A 93 10.28 -11.17 -0.14
CA ARG A 93 10.13 -11.90 -1.40
C ARG A 93 10.13 -13.42 -1.20
N LYS A 94 11.14 -13.94 -0.47
CA LYS A 94 11.23 -15.38 -0.20
C LYS A 94 9.99 -15.91 0.52
N ASN A 95 9.44 -15.15 1.47
CA ASN A 95 8.25 -15.57 2.20
C ASN A 95 7.00 -15.53 1.32
N PHE A 96 6.82 -14.54 0.45
CA PHE A 96 5.71 -14.55 -0.52
C PHE A 96 5.85 -15.70 -1.52
N GLU A 97 7.06 -16.02 -1.98
CA GLU A 97 7.31 -17.20 -2.82
C GLU A 97 6.99 -18.51 -2.08
N GLN A 98 7.28 -18.61 -0.76
CA GLN A 98 6.85 -19.75 0.05
C GLN A 98 5.33 -19.81 0.22
N ALA A 99 4.66 -18.67 0.40
CA ALA A 99 3.20 -18.63 0.43
C ALA A 99 2.60 -19.21 -0.86
N LEU A 100 3.14 -18.83 -2.02
CA LEU A 100 2.68 -19.35 -3.32
C LEU A 100 3.04 -20.82 -3.56
N LYS A 101 4.11 -21.32 -2.96
CA LYS A 101 4.43 -22.76 -3.00
C LYS A 101 3.33 -23.60 -2.38
N TYR A 102 2.72 -23.13 -1.28
CA TYR A 102 1.66 -23.83 -0.58
C TYR A 102 0.25 -23.44 -1.04
N ALA A 103 0.07 -22.25 -1.57
CA ALA A 103 -1.17 -21.76 -2.14
C ALA A 103 -0.90 -20.98 -3.44
N PRO A 104 -0.79 -21.64 -4.60
CA PRO A 104 -0.39 -21.02 -5.87
C PRO A 104 -1.30 -19.86 -6.35
N GLN A 105 -2.57 -19.86 -5.91
CA GLN A 105 -3.55 -18.83 -6.24
C GLN A 105 -3.79 -17.83 -5.10
N ASN A 106 -2.86 -17.69 -4.16
CA ASN A 106 -2.97 -16.69 -3.09
C ASN A 106 -2.79 -15.28 -3.68
N VAL A 107 -3.91 -14.62 -3.93
CA VAL A 107 -3.99 -13.28 -4.53
C VAL A 107 -3.12 -12.26 -3.76
N SER A 108 -3.20 -12.29 -2.42
CA SER A 108 -2.42 -11.38 -1.57
C SER A 108 -0.91 -11.59 -1.74
N ALA A 109 -0.44 -12.83 -1.80
CA ALA A 109 0.98 -13.12 -1.97
C ALA A 109 1.47 -12.72 -3.37
N ILE A 110 0.66 -12.91 -4.42
CA ILE A 110 0.95 -12.48 -5.78
C ILE A 110 1.05 -10.94 -5.82
N ASN A 111 0.05 -10.23 -5.28
CA ASN A 111 0.07 -8.77 -5.19
C ASN A 111 1.29 -8.27 -4.41
N ASN A 112 1.65 -8.91 -3.32
CA ASN A 112 2.80 -8.51 -2.50
C ASN A 112 4.15 -8.75 -3.21
N LEU A 113 4.29 -9.78 -4.06
CA LEU A 113 5.45 -9.91 -4.95
C LEU A 113 5.52 -8.77 -5.97
N GLY A 114 4.38 -8.34 -6.48
CA GLY A 114 4.26 -7.13 -7.30
C GLY A 114 4.75 -5.89 -6.54
N ALA A 115 4.33 -5.72 -5.29
CA ALA A 115 4.77 -4.62 -4.43
C ALA A 115 6.29 -4.65 -4.16
N VAL A 116 6.88 -5.82 -3.92
CA VAL A 116 8.35 -5.98 -3.81
C VAL A 116 9.05 -5.54 -5.10
N ALA A 117 8.52 -5.93 -6.25
CA ALA A 117 9.08 -5.55 -7.56
C ALA A 117 8.96 -4.03 -7.78
N LEU A 118 7.81 -3.43 -7.45
CA LEU A 118 7.53 -2.00 -7.52
C LEU A 118 8.51 -1.19 -6.66
N LEU A 119 8.65 -1.56 -5.37
CA LEU A 119 9.60 -0.95 -4.45
C LEU A 119 11.06 -1.10 -4.88
N SER A 120 11.34 -2.10 -5.72
CA SER A 120 12.65 -2.32 -6.33
C SER A 120 12.78 -1.64 -7.70
N LYS A 121 11.81 -0.79 -8.09
CA LYS A 121 11.71 -0.09 -9.39
C LYS A 121 11.69 -1.03 -10.61
N LYS A 122 11.31 -2.28 -10.39
CA LYS A 122 11.14 -3.29 -11.44
C LYS A 122 9.70 -3.25 -11.96
N TYR A 123 9.33 -2.16 -12.64
CA TYR A 123 7.94 -1.85 -12.99
C TYR A 123 7.30 -2.90 -13.92
N LYS A 124 8.01 -3.36 -14.97
CA LYS A 124 7.48 -4.39 -15.87
C LYS A 124 7.16 -5.72 -15.16
N PRO A 125 8.08 -6.30 -14.34
CA PRO A 125 7.73 -7.43 -13.48
C PRO A 125 6.55 -7.16 -12.53
N ALA A 126 6.49 -5.97 -11.91
CA ALA A 126 5.39 -5.58 -11.03
C ALA A 126 4.03 -5.63 -11.75
N LEU A 127 3.94 -5.08 -12.98
CA LEU A 127 2.73 -5.17 -13.82
C LEU A 127 2.28 -6.63 -14.04
N GLY A 128 3.24 -7.55 -14.26
CA GLY A 128 2.94 -8.97 -14.44
C GLY A 128 2.24 -9.57 -13.22
N TYR A 129 2.78 -9.34 -12.03
CA TYR A 129 2.19 -9.82 -10.78
C TYR A 129 0.82 -9.19 -10.50
N PHE A 130 0.67 -7.87 -10.66
CA PHE A 130 -0.62 -7.22 -10.40
C PHE A 130 -1.71 -7.68 -11.38
N LYS A 131 -1.39 -7.84 -12.66
CA LYS A 131 -2.32 -8.41 -13.64
C LYS A 131 -2.69 -9.85 -13.30
N GLN A 132 -1.74 -10.66 -12.83
CA GLN A 132 -2.03 -12.02 -12.36
C GLN A 132 -2.95 -12.02 -11.14
N ALA A 133 -2.74 -11.12 -10.18
CA ALA A 133 -3.59 -10.97 -9.01
C ALA A 133 -5.01 -10.55 -9.42
N LEU A 134 -5.16 -9.57 -10.31
CA LEU A 134 -6.45 -9.09 -10.83
C LEU A 134 -7.18 -10.15 -11.67
N ALA A 135 -6.46 -11.04 -12.34
CA ALA A 135 -7.09 -12.16 -13.04
C ALA A 135 -7.73 -13.19 -12.08
N LEU A 136 -7.31 -13.21 -10.83
CA LEU A 136 -7.89 -14.07 -9.77
C LEU A 136 -8.94 -13.32 -8.93
N ASP A 137 -8.78 -12.02 -8.75
CA ASP A 137 -9.72 -11.15 -8.03
C ASP A 137 -9.69 -9.74 -8.66
N GLU A 138 -10.62 -9.50 -9.58
CA GLU A 138 -10.77 -8.23 -10.28
C GLU A 138 -11.33 -7.10 -9.39
N SER A 139 -11.84 -7.43 -8.20
CA SER A 139 -12.41 -6.47 -7.25
C SER A 139 -11.40 -5.92 -6.25
N ALA A 140 -10.14 -6.33 -6.33
CA ALA A 140 -9.09 -5.91 -5.40
C ALA A 140 -8.63 -4.45 -5.65
N ALA A 141 -9.35 -3.47 -5.08
CA ALA A 141 -9.06 -2.04 -5.25
C ALA A 141 -7.59 -1.67 -4.99
N ALA A 142 -6.98 -2.21 -3.92
CA ALA A 142 -5.57 -1.98 -3.61
C ALA A 142 -4.62 -2.51 -4.70
N THR A 143 -5.00 -3.57 -5.42
CA THR A 143 -4.20 -4.09 -6.54
C THR A 143 -4.25 -3.16 -7.76
N HIS A 144 -5.42 -2.56 -8.07
CA HIS A 144 -5.54 -1.52 -9.09
C HIS A 144 -4.67 -0.31 -8.78
N VAL A 145 -4.65 0.09 -7.52
CA VAL A 145 -3.75 1.13 -7.04
C VAL A 145 -2.29 0.80 -7.31
N ASN A 146 -1.83 -0.38 -6.91
CA ASN A 146 -0.45 -0.84 -7.13
C ASN A 146 -0.12 -0.96 -8.63
N LEU A 147 -1.08 -1.37 -9.46
CA LEU A 147 -0.96 -1.43 -10.91
C LEU A 147 -0.79 -0.02 -11.50
N ALA A 148 -1.56 0.96 -11.01
CA ALA A 148 -1.41 2.36 -11.39
C ALA A 148 -0.02 2.91 -11.08
N GLU A 149 0.50 2.64 -9.87
CA GLU A 149 1.86 3.04 -9.48
C GLU A 149 2.94 2.44 -10.41
N ALA A 150 2.76 1.18 -10.80
CA ALA A 150 3.68 0.55 -11.75
C ALA A 150 3.62 1.20 -13.14
N TRP A 151 2.43 1.62 -13.60
CA TRP A 151 2.27 2.39 -14.82
C TRP A 151 2.90 3.78 -14.72
N LEU A 152 2.75 4.49 -13.58
CA LEU A 152 3.44 5.76 -13.35
C LEU A 152 4.96 5.61 -13.41
N GLY A 153 5.50 4.54 -12.82
CA GLY A 153 6.92 4.24 -12.87
C GLY A 153 7.45 4.01 -14.30
N LEU A 154 6.59 3.66 -15.25
CA LEU A 154 6.91 3.54 -16.69
C LEU A 154 6.62 4.82 -17.48
N GLY A 155 6.06 5.87 -16.87
CA GLY A 155 5.64 7.09 -17.55
C GLY A 155 4.26 7.02 -18.23
N GLU A 156 3.53 5.91 -18.08
CA GLU A 156 2.23 5.64 -18.71
C GLU A 156 1.09 6.27 -17.88
N THR A 157 1.07 7.60 -17.79
CA THR A 157 0.19 8.35 -16.87
C THR A 157 -1.30 8.08 -17.12
N ASP A 158 -1.75 7.98 -18.39
CA ASP A 158 -3.17 7.79 -18.69
C ASP A 158 -3.65 6.41 -18.25
N ARG A 159 -2.83 5.37 -18.45
CA ARG A 159 -3.12 4.03 -17.93
C ARG A 159 -3.19 4.02 -16.41
N ALA A 160 -2.26 4.70 -15.75
CA ALA A 160 -2.30 4.82 -14.30
C ALA A 160 -3.59 5.49 -13.81
N MET A 161 -4.03 6.59 -14.47
CA MET A 161 -5.26 7.27 -14.09
C MET A 161 -6.50 6.40 -14.28
N THR A 162 -6.53 5.55 -15.29
CA THR A 162 -7.61 4.57 -15.50
C THR A 162 -7.68 3.58 -14.34
N GLU A 163 -6.54 3.05 -13.92
CA GLU A 163 -6.49 2.10 -12.80
C GLU A 163 -6.85 2.76 -11.47
N TYR A 164 -6.44 4.01 -11.22
CA TYR A 164 -6.86 4.76 -10.05
C TYR A 164 -8.37 5.04 -10.03
N ALA A 165 -8.95 5.38 -11.18
CA ALA A 165 -10.39 5.55 -11.28
C ALA A 165 -11.12 4.23 -10.96
N ARG A 166 -10.62 3.11 -11.47
CA ARG A 166 -11.17 1.78 -11.17
C ARG A 166 -11.04 1.42 -9.69
N ALA A 167 -9.91 1.72 -9.07
CA ALA A 167 -9.73 1.52 -7.63
C ALA A 167 -10.76 2.30 -6.79
N LEU A 168 -11.02 3.57 -7.17
CA LEU A 168 -12.02 4.44 -6.51
C LEU A 168 -13.47 3.99 -6.75
N GLU A 169 -13.75 3.35 -7.88
CA GLU A 169 -15.06 2.74 -8.14
C GLU A 169 -15.31 1.52 -7.24
N LEU A 170 -14.27 0.73 -6.99
CA LEU A 170 -14.34 -0.47 -6.16
C LEU A 170 -14.33 -0.14 -4.67
N ASP A 171 -13.49 0.79 -4.26
CA ASP A 171 -13.39 1.29 -2.89
C ASP A 171 -13.10 2.80 -2.92
N ALA A 172 -14.12 3.58 -2.66
CA ALA A 172 -14.02 5.04 -2.67
C ALA A 172 -13.10 5.60 -1.57
N ASP A 173 -12.80 4.81 -0.55
CA ASP A 173 -11.92 5.17 0.56
C ASP A 173 -10.51 4.56 0.44
N VAL A 174 -10.20 3.90 -0.69
CA VAL A 174 -8.91 3.24 -0.93
C VAL A 174 -7.69 4.14 -0.70
N PHE A 175 -7.84 5.45 -0.86
CA PHE A 175 -6.77 6.43 -0.64
C PHE A 175 -6.77 7.09 0.74
N THR A 176 -7.84 6.97 1.50
CA THR A 176 -8.00 7.59 2.81
C THR A 176 -7.75 6.63 3.95
N ASN A 177 -7.82 5.32 3.68
CA ASN A 177 -7.50 4.28 4.64
C ASN A 177 -5.99 4.25 4.92
N GLU A 178 -5.59 4.02 6.17
CA GLU A 178 -4.18 3.93 6.60
C GLU A 178 -3.34 2.95 5.78
N GLN A 179 -3.98 1.98 5.15
CA GLN A 179 -3.36 1.00 4.26
C GLN A 179 -3.08 1.57 2.85
N GLY A 180 -3.78 2.64 2.43
CA GLY A 180 -3.62 3.31 1.14
C GLY A 180 -2.50 4.37 1.11
N GLY A 181 -1.95 4.73 2.27
CA GLY A 181 -0.98 5.84 2.42
C GLY A 181 0.38 5.68 1.72
N SER A 182 0.60 4.58 1.00
CA SER A 182 1.86 4.36 0.26
C SER A 182 1.89 4.98 -1.15
N LEU A 183 0.77 5.52 -1.62
CA LEU A 183 0.50 5.87 -3.01
C LEU A 183 1.25 7.05 -3.57
N VAL A 184 1.69 7.94 -2.73
CA VAL A 184 2.13 9.26 -3.17
C VAL A 184 3.63 9.32 -3.44
N GLN A 185 4.36 8.22 -3.22
CA GLN A 185 5.83 8.25 -3.29
C GLN A 185 6.40 8.31 -4.71
N LEU A 186 5.67 7.84 -5.71
CA LEU A 186 6.16 7.81 -7.09
C LEU A 186 5.56 8.90 -7.98
N SER A 187 4.47 9.57 -7.55
CA SER A 187 3.77 10.55 -8.36
C SER A 187 4.38 11.94 -8.32
N THR A 188 4.44 12.60 -9.48
CA THR A 188 4.79 14.03 -9.59
C THR A 188 3.68 14.90 -8.98
N PRO A 189 3.94 16.20 -8.65
CA PRO A 189 2.89 17.11 -8.20
C PRO A 189 1.70 17.18 -9.16
N GLU A 190 1.94 17.15 -10.47
CA GLU A 190 0.89 17.16 -11.51
C GLU A 190 0.05 15.88 -11.48
N GLN A 191 0.68 14.73 -11.32
CA GLN A 191 -0.03 13.45 -11.18
C GLN A 191 -0.86 13.41 -9.90
N ARG A 192 -0.32 13.89 -8.77
CA ARG A 192 -1.08 14.03 -7.52
C ARG A 192 -2.28 14.97 -7.66
N ALA A 193 -2.11 16.07 -8.38
CA ALA A 193 -3.21 16.98 -8.68
C ALA A 193 -4.34 16.28 -9.43
N ARG A 194 -4.00 15.47 -10.43
CA ARG A 194 -4.97 14.67 -11.21
C ARG A 194 -5.64 13.58 -10.35
N ILE A 195 -4.89 12.92 -9.48
CA ILE A 195 -5.45 11.95 -8.52
C ILE A 195 -6.46 12.65 -7.59
N ASN A 196 -6.13 13.81 -7.04
CA ASN A 196 -7.06 14.58 -6.20
C ASN A 196 -8.36 14.92 -6.95
N TYR A 197 -8.28 15.27 -8.24
CA TYR A 197 -9.47 15.49 -9.07
C TYR A 197 -10.31 14.22 -9.21
N LEU A 198 -9.71 13.04 -9.41
CA LEU A 198 -10.42 11.76 -9.46
C LEU A 198 -11.07 11.41 -8.11
N ILE A 199 -10.39 11.67 -7.00
CA ILE A 199 -10.95 11.47 -5.66
C ILE A 199 -12.17 12.39 -5.46
N ALA A 200 -12.07 13.67 -5.86
CA ALA A 200 -13.20 14.59 -5.81
C ALA A 200 -14.42 14.07 -6.59
N LYS A 201 -14.21 13.49 -7.78
CA LYS A 201 -15.29 12.83 -8.54
C LYS A 201 -15.92 11.67 -7.76
N SER A 202 -15.12 10.84 -7.12
CA SER A 202 -15.62 9.75 -6.28
C SER A 202 -16.48 10.27 -5.11
N TYR A 203 -16.07 11.36 -4.46
CA TYR A 203 -16.88 12.01 -3.42
C TYR A 203 -18.20 12.55 -3.96
N MET A 204 -18.19 13.15 -5.17
CA MET A 204 -19.44 13.61 -5.83
C MET A 204 -20.41 12.46 -6.10
N LYS A 205 -19.93 11.33 -6.60
CA LYS A 205 -20.77 10.13 -6.84
C LYS A 205 -21.44 9.62 -5.57
N ARG A 206 -20.85 9.87 -4.40
CA ARG A 206 -21.41 9.54 -3.07
C ARG A 206 -22.24 10.65 -2.46
N GLY A 207 -22.42 11.76 -3.14
CA GLY A 207 -23.14 12.94 -2.63
C GLY A 207 -22.39 13.73 -1.54
N ASN A 208 -21.10 13.42 -1.32
CA ASN A 208 -20.29 14.13 -0.34
C ASN A 208 -19.65 15.38 -0.97
N ILE A 209 -20.43 16.46 -0.97
CA ILE A 209 -20.05 17.75 -1.57
C ILE A 209 -18.82 18.35 -0.89
N ASP A 210 -18.77 18.31 0.44
CA ASP A 210 -17.69 18.93 1.21
C ASP A 210 -16.35 18.23 0.95
N GLY A 211 -16.35 16.89 0.94
CA GLY A 211 -15.19 16.10 0.56
C GLY A 211 -14.72 16.39 -0.86
N ALA A 212 -15.65 16.52 -1.82
CA ALA A 212 -15.31 16.85 -3.20
C ALA A 212 -14.65 18.23 -3.30
N LEU A 213 -15.17 19.24 -2.61
CA LEU A 213 -14.59 20.59 -2.60
C LEU A 213 -13.20 20.60 -1.96
N ASP A 214 -12.96 19.84 -0.88
CA ASP A 214 -11.65 19.72 -0.25
C ASP A 214 -10.61 19.16 -1.24
N TYR A 215 -10.94 18.06 -1.93
CA TYR A 215 -10.04 17.46 -2.90
C TYR A 215 -9.85 18.29 -4.19
N LEU A 216 -10.86 19.06 -4.62
CA LEU A 216 -10.69 20.06 -5.69
C LEU A 216 -9.73 21.18 -5.26
N ASN A 217 -9.81 21.63 -4.00
CA ASN A 217 -8.88 22.62 -3.49
C ASN A 217 -7.44 22.07 -3.42
N ARG A 218 -7.24 20.82 -2.99
CA ARG A 218 -5.93 20.17 -3.04
C ARG A 218 -5.40 20.04 -4.48
N ALA A 219 -6.27 19.76 -5.45
CA ALA A 219 -5.88 19.73 -6.87
C ALA A 219 -5.44 21.13 -7.35
N LYS A 220 -6.13 22.20 -6.93
CA LYS A 220 -5.74 23.60 -7.20
C LYS A 220 -4.39 23.94 -6.60
N GLU A 221 -4.15 23.58 -5.32
CA GLU A 221 -2.87 23.84 -4.62
C GLU A 221 -1.68 23.19 -5.35
N LEU A 222 -1.93 22.08 -6.01
CA LEU A 222 -0.96 21.37 -6.85
C LEU A 222 -0.98 21.85 -8.32
N HIS A 223 -1.66 22.95 -8.61
CA HIS A 223 -1.75 23.58 -9.93
C HIS A 223 -2.29 22.66 -11.04
N TYR A 224 -3.39 21.94 -10.76
CA TYR A 224 -4.03 21.09 -11.76
C TYR A 224 -4.51 21.91 -12.95
N ARG A 225 -3.88 21.71 -14.12
CA ARG A 225 -4.12 22.51 -15.34
C ARG A 225 -5.55 22.40 -15.86
N ASP A 226 -6.13 21.21 -15.74
CA ASP A 226 -7.46 20.91 -16.24
C ASP A 226 -8.57 21.15 -15.20
N LEU A 227 -8.30 21.88 -14.11
CA LEU A 227 -9.28 22.09 -13.04
C LEU A 227 -10.56 22.76 -13.53
N VAL A 228 -10.46 23.63 -14.56
CA VAL A 228 -11.62 24.28 -15.18
C VAL A 228 -12.59 23.30 -15.80
N LYS A 229 -12.17 22.08 -16.15
CA LYS A 229 -13.05 21.02 -16.68
C LYS A 229 -14.15 20.62 -15.70
N VAL A 230 -14.05 20.98 -14.41
CA VAL A 230 -15.11 20.75 -13.43
C VAL A 230 -16.46 21.33 -13.88
N TYR A 231 -16.46 22.44 -14.65
CA TYR A 231 -17.69 23.06 -15.18
C TYR A 231 -18.27 22.36 -16.42
N SER A 232 -17.57 21.40 -16.98
CA SER A 232 -18.05 20.58 -18.11
C SER A 232 -18.16 19.09 -17.76
N ASP A 233 -17.63 18.66 -16.62
CA ASP A 233 -17.69 17.28 -16.15
C ASP A 233 -19.00 17.07 -15.36
N GLN A 234 -19.89 16.24 -15.90
CA GLN A 234 -21.25 15.99 -15.36
C GLN A 234 -21.23 15.45 -13.92
N ASP A 235 -20.18 14.77 -13.50
CA ASP A 235 -20.06 14.31 -12.11
C ASP A 235 -20.04 15.48 -11.11
N PHE A 236 -19.66 16.68 -11.54
CA PHE A 236 -19.67 17.91 -10.74
C PHE A 236 -20.87 18.82 -10.96
N ALA A 237 -21.86 18.42 -11.77
CA ALA A 237 -23.02 19.25 -12.05
C ALA A 237 -23.72 19.81 -10.79
N PRO A 238 -23.86 19.07 -9.68
CA PRO A 238 -24.42 19.60 -8.44
C PRO A 238 -23.64 20.78 -7.84
N LEU A 239 -22.33 20.91 -8.16
CA LEU A 239 -21.48 21.99 -7.67
C LEU A 239 -21.51 23.26 -8.52
N TRP A 240 -22.00 23.23 -9.76
CA TRP A 240 -21.87 24.37 -10.68
C TRP A 240 -22.49 25.67 -10.18
N LYS A 241 -23.49 25.59 -9.29
CA LYS A 241 -24.10 26.74 -8.64
C LYS A 241 -23.57 26.99 -7.22
N ASP A 242 -22.66 26.18 -6.72
CA ASP A 242 -22.10 26.38 -5.38
C ASP A 242 -21.05 27.49 -5.40
N PRO A 243 -21.20 28.58 -4.61
CA PRO A 243 -20.27 29.69 -4.60
C PRO A 243 -18.87 29.31 -4.14
N ARG A 244 -18.71 28.19 -3.45
CA ARG A 244 -17.40 27.68 -3.01
C ARG A 244 -16.59 27.17 -4.18
N LEU A 245 -17.24 26.56 -5.20
CA LEU A 245 -16.55 26.12 -6.41
C LEU A 245 -15.90 27.29 -7.14
N ALA A 246 -16.58 28.43 -7.28
CA ALA A 246 -16.03 29.61 -7.94
C ALA A 246 -14.80 30.19 -7.22
N LYS A 247 -14.67 29.99 -5.88
CA LYS A 247 -13.48 30.37 -5.12
C LYS A 247 -12.29 29.44 -5.38
N ILE A 248 -12.58 28.18 -5.68
CA ILE A 248 -11.56 27.16 -5.99
C ILE A 248 -11.09 27.35 -7.44
N VAL A 249 -12.01 27.38 -8.38
CA VAL A 249 -11.74 27.50 -9.81
C VAL A 249 -11.92 28.98 -10.19
N LYS A 250 -10.85 29.75 -10.10
CA LYS A 250 -10.84 31.13 -10.64
C LYS A 250 -10.81 31.02 -12.16
N LEU A 251 -11.89 31.45 -12.80
CA LEU A 251 -11.94 31.69 -14.24
C LEU A 251 -11.11 32.91 -14.63
#